data_f57881105308c291238f631a48d577fe
#
_entry.id   f57881105308c291238f631a48d577fe
#
_cell.length_a   1.000
_cell.length_b   1.000
_cell.length_c   1.000
_cell.angle_alpha   90.00
_cell.angle_beta   90.00
_cell.angle_gamma   90.00
#
_symmetry.space_group_name_H-M   'P 1'
#
loop_
_entity.id
_entity.type
_entity.pdbx_description
1 polymer ?
#
loop_
_entity_poly.entity_id
_entity_poly.type
_entity_poly.pdbx_seq_one_letter_code
_entity_poly.pdbx_strand_id
1 'polypeptide(L)'
;MFWADKIAADAQGYQVVNDSKTPSGRVHVGSLRGVVIHDVIYRALKHAGKPVKFTYGVDDYDALDTVPKYLDREKFKPYLGFPLCNVPSPGEGAPDYAKYFINEFFEIFEYLGIQPETYFLRDLYRSGKLNSHINIFLKTTHLVRQVYKQVSKADRPENWYPFQVICENCGKIATTVVTDYNGSEVFYTCQPNSTNYVQGCGHSGWLSPLNGNGKLPWKVEWVAKWDVLGVTIEMAGKDHSQKGGSRDVANAICRQVLEKQPPFHSPYEFILVNGTKMSSSKGVGSSAREIANLLPPELLRFLMLRTQPRTVINFAPNYETITRLFRDYDTLISKYEVNPELTEELMSLFYAQLGDEVKVFQPFDYSTLISLLQIPRLNIQDEVVQRSANSLTKYDQFIVNQRIASAERWLEDYADEEEKLVLYLEQVPEKAHGLTSEQVTYIQKLAENLESATPWEPEVLQTIIFSTTKELNIPPADAFKALYLGFINKEKGPKAGGLFSYLEKSFVISRLQEITALYL
;
A
#
# COMPACT_ATOMS: atom_id res chain seq x y z
N MET A 1 22.65 10.65 -8.23
CA MET A 1 21.93 11.31 -7.09
C MET A 1 20.50 10.87 -7.08
N PHE A 2 20.04 10.38 -5.94
CA PHE A 2 18.65 9.90 -5.76
C PHE A 2 17.62 11.01 -6.06
N TRP A 3 16.44 10.64 -6.52
CA TRP A 3 15.46 11.61 -7.03
C TRP A 3 14.99 12.64 -6.00
N ALA A 4 14.85 12.25 -4.72
CA ALA A 4 14.43 13.17 -3.66
C ALA A 4 15.56 14.13 -3.27
N ASP A 5 16.82 13.66 -3.29
CA ASP A 5 17.98 14.51 -2.99
C ASP A 5 18.18 15.58 -4.06
N LYS A 6 17.81 15.30 -5.33
CA LYS A 6 17.80 16.33 -6.39
C LYS A 6 16.81 17.44 -6.07
N ILE A 7 15.59 17.08 -5.63
CA ILE A 7 14.59 18.07 -5.22
C ILE A 7 15.10 18.90 -4.04
N ALA A 8 15.71 18.23 -3.06
CA ALA A 8 16.27 18.91 -1.89
C ALA A 8 17.43 19.84 -2.23
N ALA A 9 18.29 19.48 -3.18
CA ALA A 9 19.41 20.31 -3.64
C ALA A 9 18.93 21.59 -4.32
N ASP A 10 17.86 21.51 -5.12
CA ASP A 10 17.31 22.66 -5.85
C ASP A 10 16.46 23.59 -4.97
N ALA A 11 15.98 23.11 -3.81
CA ALA A 11 15.08 23.85 -2.93
C ALA A 11 15.79 25.04 -2.24
N GLN A 12 15.09 26.20 -2.19
CA GLN A 12 15.59 27.42 -1.56
C GLN A 12 14.65 27.89 -0.43
N GLY A 13 15.22 28.34 0.69
CA GLY A 13 14.48 28.88 1.83
C GLY A 13 13.66 27.82 2.59
N TYR A 14 12.64 28.28 3.31
CA TYR A 14 11.74 27.43 4.07
C TYR A 14 10.83 26.64 3.15
N GLN A 15 10.70 25.33 3.40
CA GLN A 15 9.89 24.44 2.58
C GLN A 15 8.67 23.92 3.34
N VAL A 16 7.56 23.81 2.64
CA VAL A 16 6.35 23.15 3.10
C VAL A 16 5.99 22.06 2.11
N VAL A 17 6.22 20.81 2.47
CA VAL A 17 5.79 19.63 1.72
C VAL A 17 4.37 19.33 2.14
N ASN A 18 3.44 19.15 1.19
CA ASN A 18 2.04 18.85 1.47
C ASN A 18 1.52 17.67 0.65
N ASP A 19 0.65 16.88 1.25
CA ASP A 19 -0.20 15.92 0.56
C ASP A 19 -1.60 15.97 1.18
N SER A 20 -2.62 15.47 0.50
CA SER A 20 -3.97 15.40 1.06
C SER A 20 -4.81 14.27 0.48
N LYS A 21 -5.85 13.87 1.22
CA LYS A 21 -6.76 12.80 0.82
C LYS A 21 -8.19 13.06 1.25
N THR A 22 -9.13 12.81 0.32
CA THR A 22 -10.56 12.69 0.63
C THR A 22 -10.83 11.31 1.22
N PRO A 23 -11.31 11.18 2.47
CA PRO A 23 -11.59 9.91 3.14
C PRO A 23 -12.98 9.35 2.76
N SER A 24 -13.20 9.09 1.48
CA SER A 24 -14.49 8.61 0.91
C SER A 24 -14.77 7.12 1.15
N GLY A 25 -13.85 6.42 1.84
CA GLY A 25 -13.90 5.00 2.16
C GLY A 25 -12.53 4.51 2.62
N ARG A 26 -12.36 3.18 2.83
CA ARG A 26 -11.04 2.60 3.15
C ARG A 26 -10.01 3.06 2.13
N VAL A 27 -8.90 3.56 2.63
CA VAL A 27 -7.85 4.09 1.77
C VAL A 27 -7.10 2.92 1.11
N HIS A 28 -7.02 2.92 -0.21
CA HIS A 28 -6.27 1.90 -0.95
C HIS A 28 -4.76 2.14 -0.92
N VAL A 29 -3.97 1.08 -1.08
CA VAL A 29 -2.49 1.15 -1.02
C VAL A 29 -1.88 2.12 -2.03
N GLY A 30 -2.55 2.40 -3.15
CA GLY A 30 -2.10 3.39 -4.13
C GLY A 30 -1.97 4.81 -3.57
N SER A 31 -2.82 5.18 -2.61
CA SER A 31 -2.72 6.49 -1.94
C SER A 31 -1.51 6.56 -1.01
N LEU A 32 -1.07 5.42 -0.47
CA LEU A 32 0.10 5.36 0.40
C LEU A 32 1.39 5.73 -0.35
N ARG A 33 1.45 5.46 -1.66
CA ARG A 33 2.60 5.85 -2.47
C ARG A 33 2.84 7.36 -2.45
N GLY A 34 1.79 8.17 -2.57
CA GLY A 34 1.88 9.63 -2.46
C GLY A 34 2.47 10.04 -1.12
N VAL A 35 1.94 9.49 -0.04
CA VAL A 35 2.40 9.78 1.33
C VAL A 35 3.88 9.45 1.51
N VAL A 36 4.33 8.27 1.08
CA VAL A 36 5.75 7.85 1.18
C VAL A 36 6.65 8.74 0.33
N ILE A 37 6.23 9.14 -0.88
CA ILE A 37 6.98 10.07 -1.73
C ILE A 37 7.17 11.43 -1.03
N HIS A 38 6.11 11.99 -0.44
CA HIS A 38 6.19 13.29 0.25
C HIS A 38 7.03 13.20 1.54
N ASP A 39 6.92 12.10 2.29
CA ASP A 39 7.78 11.85 3.46
C ASP A 39 9.26 11.78 3.06
N VAL A 40 9.59 11.10 1.97
CA VAL A 40 10.97 10.99 1.50
C VAL A 40 11.51 12.35 1.02
N ILE A 41 10.70 13.17 0.36
CA ILE A 41 11.09 14.56 0.01
C ILE A 41 11.34 15.37 1.29
N TYR A 42 10.46 15.28 2.28
CA TYR A 42 10.63 15.92 3.58
C TYR A 42 11.93 15.48 4.26
N ARG A 43 12.21 14.18 4.31
CA ARG A 43 13.44 13.63 4.90
C ARG A 43 14.70 14.06 4.12
N ALA A 44 14.64 14.09 2.79
CA ALA A 44 15.74 14.56 1.96
C ALA A 44 16.06 16.05 2.20
N LEU A 45 15.03 16.89 2.32
CA LEU A 45 15.19 18.30 2.68
C LEU A 45 15.80 18.46 4.08
N LYS A 46 15.32 17.69 5.05
CA LYS A 46 15.86 17.67 6.42
C LYS A 46 17.34 17.24 6.43
N HIS A 47 17.66 16.17 5.70
CA HIS A 47 19.03 15.67 5.57
C HIS A 47 19.97 16.71 4.89
N ALA A 48 19.44 17.46 3.93
CA ALA A 48 20.16 18.58 3.30
C ALA A 48 20.25 19.85 4.19
N GLY A 49 19.81 19.80 5.45
CA GLY A 49 19.83 20.91 6.38
C GLY A 49 18.85 22.05 6.04
N LYS A 50 17.83 21.78 5.21
CA LYS A 50 16.82 22.79 4.83
C LYS A 50 15.74 22.90 5.92
N PRO A 51 15.32 24.13 6.27
CA PRO A 51 14.16 24.30 7.15
C PRO A 51 12.91 23.85 6.43
N VAL A 52 12.22 22.83 6.97
CA VAL A 52 11.09 22.18 6.32
C VAL A 52 10.06 21.67 7.31
N LYS A 53 8.79 21.70 6.92
CA LYS A 53 7.70 20.93 7.54
C LYS A 53 6.97 20.05 6.53
N PHE A 54 6.37 18.99 7.02
CA PHE A 54 5.47 18.14 6.24
C PHE A 54 4.05 18.26 6.79
N THR A 55 3.10 18.61 5.92
CA THR A 55 1.68 18.73 6.27
C THR A 55 0.85 17.71 5.50
N TYR A 56 -0.19 17.15 6.16
CA TYR A 56 -1.12 16.23 5.52
C TYR A 56 -2.56 16.63 5.76
N GLY A 57 -3.29 16.87 4.67
CA GLY A 57 -4.66 17.34 4.68
C GLY A 57 -5.70 16.21 4.59
N VAL A 58 -6.78 16.37 5.34
CA VAL A 58 -7.98 15.54 5.24
C VAL A 58 -9.07 16.38 4.58
N ASP A 59 -9.43 16.04 3.34
CA ASP A 59 -10.41 16.77 2.55
C ASP A 59 -11.83 16.30 2.88
N ASP A 60 -12.24 16.53 4.13
CA ASP A 60 -13.45 16.04 4.76
C ASP A 60 -14.72 16.89 4.52
N TYR A 61 -14.55 18.02 3.81
CA TYR A 61 -15.66 18.84 3.28
C TYR A 61 -16.10 18.39 1.88
N ASP A 62 -15.43 17.43 1.27
CA ASP A 62 -15.89 16.80 0.04
C ASP A 62 -17.18 16.03 0.27
N ALA A 63 -18.03 16.01 -0.76
CA ALA A 63 -19.32 15.33 -0.67
C ALA A 63 -19.17 13.80 -0.71
N LEU A 64 -20.00 13.09 0.05
CA LEU A 64 -20.21 11.66 -0.14
C LEU A 64 -20.90 11.44 -1.49
N ASP A 65 -20.18 10.94 -2.49
CA ASP A 65 -20.67 10.72 -3.84
C ASP A 65 -21.08 9.26 -4.10
N THR A 66 -20.57 8.34 -3.31
CA THR A 66 -20.79 6.89 -3.47
C THR A 66 -20.72 6.20 -2.11
N VAL A 67 -21.60 5.24 -1.87
CA VAL A 67 -21.50 4.35 -0.70
C VAL A 67 -20.65 3.14 -1.09
N PRO A 68 -19.50 2.90 -0.43
CA PRO A 68 -18.67 1.72 -0.68
C PRO A 68 -19.45 0.41 -0.51
N LYS A 69 -19.12 -0.61 -1.29
CA LYS A 69 -19.86 -1.89 -1.30
C LYS A 69 -19.87 -2.64 0.04
N TYR A 70 -18.88 -2.41 0.88
CA TYR A 70 -18.75 -3.05 2.21
C TYR A 70 -19.53 -2.31 3.32
N LEU A 71 -20.20 -1.19 3.00
CA LEU A 71 -21.09 -0.49 3.92
C LEU A 71 -22.57 -0.79 3.62
N ASP A 72 -23.39 -0.65 4.66
CA ASP A 72 -24.84 -0.73 4.52
C ASP A 72 -25.36 0.44 3.67
N ARG A 73 -25.75 0.12 2.44
CA ARG A 73 -26.20 1.12 1.47
C ARG A 73 -27.44 1.88 1.93
N GLU A 74 -28.39 1.20 2.54
CA GLU A 74 -29.65 1.84 2.95
C GLU A 74 -29.43 2.81 4.12
N LYS A 75 -28.50 2.49 5.02
CA LYS A 75 -28.09 3.37 6.12
C LYS A 75 -27.42 4.65 5.61
N PHE A 76 -26.56 4.56 4.58
CA PHE A 76 -25.76 5.70 4.12
C PHE A 76 -26.31 6.43 2.90
N LYS A 77 -27.23 5.85 2.15
CA LYS A 77 -27.90 6.48 0.99
C LYS A 77 -28.54 7.85 1.31
N PRO A 78 -29.17 8.08 2.48
CA PRO A 78 -29.73 9.40 2.83
C PRO A 78 -28.67 10.51 2.91
N TYR A 79 -27.41 10.16 3.14
CA TYR A 79 -26.30 11.12 3.30
C TYR A 79 -25.54 11.38 2.01
N LEU A 80 -25.92 10.80 0.89
CA LEU A 80 -25.33 11.13 -0.40
C LEU A 80 -25.46 12.65 -0.66
N GLY A 81 -24.35 13.26 -1.06
CA GLY A 81 -24.25 14.70 -1.30
C GLY A 81 -23.94 15.57 -0.06
N PHE A 82 -23.88 15.00 1.14
CA PHE A 82 -23.43 15.69 2.35
C PHE A 82 -21.90 15.79 2.38
N PRO A 83 -21.33 16.84 3.01
CA PRO A 83 -19.92 16.83 3.38
C PRO A 83 -19.59 15.59 4.23
N LEU A 84 -18.46 14.92 3.97
CA LEU A 84 -18.07 13.70 4.68
C LEU A 84 -18.04 13.86 6.21
N CYS A 85 -17.65 15.06 6.69
CA CYS A 85 -17.63 15.38 8.11
C CYS A 85 -19.03 15.56 8.74
N ASN A 86 -20.08 15.61 7.94
CA ASN A 86 -21.47 15.69 8.38
C ASN A 86 -22.21 14.35 8.19
N VAL A 87 -21.51 13.31 7.75
CA VAL A 87 -22.04 11.95 7.62
C VAL A 87 -21.73 11.17 8.91
N PRO A 88 -22.69 10.44 9.49
CA PRO A 88 -22.43 9.65 10.71
C PRO A 88 -21.36 8.59 10.49
N SER A 89 -20.63 8.27 11.56
CA SER A 89 -19.61 7.23 11.54
C SER A 89 -20.21 5.87 11.17
N PRO A 90 -19.50 5.08 10.34
CA PRO A 90 -19.89 3.70 10.05
C PRO A 90 -19.78 2.75 11.24
N GLY A 91 -18.91 3.05 12.19
CA GLY A 91 -18.63 2.24 13.37
C GLY A 91 -18.28 3.09 14.60
N GLU A 92 -17.89 2.42 15.66
CA GLU A 92 -17.45 3.05 16.91
C GLU A 92 -16.06 3.72 16.78
N GLY A 93 -15.69 4.56 17.73
CA GLY A 93 -14.35 5.15 17.84
C GLY A 93 -14.10 6.41 17.01
N ALA A 94 -15.09 6.88 16.24
CA ALA A 94 -14.98 8.11 15.47
C ALA A 94 -16.28 8.92 15.48
N PRO A 95 -16.20 10.28 15.52
CA PRO A 95 -17.38 11.14 15.57
C PRO A 95 -18.15 11.21 14.25
N ASP A 96 -17.50 10.94 13.13
CA ASP A 96 -18.06 11.06 11.79
C ASP A 96 -17.39 10.10 10.80
N TYR A 97 -17.94 10.02 9.61
CA TYR A 97 -17.49 9.16 8.50
C TYR A 97 -16.03 9.45 8.10
N ALA A 98 -15.67 10.72 7.97
CA ALA A 98 -14.34 11.12 7.54
C ALA A 98 -13.27 10.70 8.56
N LYS A 99 -13.53 10.94 9.84
CA LYS A 99 -12.65 10.53 10.94
C LYS A 99 -12.50 9.01 11.01
N TYR A 100 -13.58 8.26 10.79
CA TYR A 100 -13.56 6.82 10.83
C TYR A 100 -12.55 6.23 9.83
N PHE A 101 -12.61 6.67 8.57
CA PHE A 101 -11.72 6.13 7.54
C PHE A 101 -10.30 6.69 7.57
N ILE A 102 -10.13 7.95 7.99
CA ILE A 102 -8.79 8.53 8.03
C ILE A 102 -7.98 8.03 9.22
N ASN A 103 -8.61 7.66 10.33
CA ASN A 103 -7.91 7.11 11.49
C ASN A 103 -7.18 5.80 11.14
N GLU A 104 -7.83 4.88 10.41
CA GLU A 104 -7.18 3.67 9.92
C GLU A 104 -5.93 3.99 9.08
N PHE A 105 -5.99 5.05 8.28
CA PHE A 105 -4.86 5.46 7.44
C PHE A 105 -3.73 6.10 8.26
N PHE A 106 -4.07 6.87 9.30
CA PHE A 106 -3.07 7.45 10.20
C PHE A 106 -2.33 6.41 11.04
N GLU A 107 -2.99 5.32 11.44
CA GLU A 107 -2.30 4.18 12.06
C GLU A 107 -1.23 3.58 11.14
N ILE A 108 -1.48 3.58 9.82
CA ILE A 108 -0.47 3.13 8.85
C ILE A 108 0.68 4.14 8.73
N PHE A 109 0.42 5.43 8.90
CA PHE A 109 1.51 6.43 8.96
C PHE A 109 2.42 6.15 10.15
N GLU A 110 1.86 5.92 11.33
CA GLU A 110 2.63 5.55 12.52
C GLU A 110 3.45 4.26 12.29
N TYR A 111 2.82 3.25 11.70
CA TYR A 111 3.49 1.99 11.33
C TYR A 111 4.69 2.22 10.39
N LEU A 112 4.60 3.19 9.46
CA LEU A 112 5.66 3.54 8.52
C LEU A 112 6.64 4.60 9.06
N GLY A 113 6.49 5.05 10.30
CA GLY A 113 7.32 6.12 10.89
C GLY A 113 7.08 7.50 10.26
N ILE A 114 5.92 7.74 9.65
CA ILE A 114 5.56 8.99 8.98
C ILE A 114 4.73 9.87 9.92
N GLN A 115 5.18 11.08 10.20
CA GLN A 115 4.59 11.98 11.20
C GLN A 115 4.39 13.40 10.64
N PRO A 116 3.41 13.63 9.75
CA PRO A 116 3.10 14.97 9.27
C PRO A 116 2.29 15.78 10.29
N GLU A 117 2.33 17.10 10.17
CA GLU A 117 1.34 17.97 10.81
C GLU A 117 0.01 17.80 10.07
N THR A 118 -0.98 17.19 10.71
CA THR A 118 -2.29 16.93 10.09
C THR A 118 -3.23 18.13 10.22
N TYR A 119 -4.01 18.41 9.19
CA TYR A 119 -5.09 19.39 9.21
C TYR A 119 -6.37 18.85 8.58
N PHE A 120 -7.52 19.34 9.03
CA PHE A 120 -8.83 19.02 8.46
C PHE A 120 -9.37 20.21 7.68
N LEU A 121 -9.92 19.94 6.50
CA LEU A 121 -10.46 20.99 5.65
C LEU A 121 -11.64 21.72 6.34
N ARG A 122 -12.47 20.98 7.11
CA ARG A 122 -13.52 21.56 7.96
C ARG A 122 -12.99 22.68 8.87
N ASP A 123 -11.81 22.50 9.45
CA ASP A 123 -11.23 23.45 10.38
C ASP A 123 -10.70 24.70 9.66
N LEU A 124 -10.13 24.54 8.45
CA LEU A 124 -9.71 25.68 7.64
C LEU A 124 -10.88 26.56 7.23
N TYR A 125 -12.02 25.95 6.87
CA TYR A 125 -13.23 26.71 6.53
C TYR A 125 -13.89 27.34 7.76
N ARG A 126 -14.15 26.56 8.80
CA ARG A 126 -14.89 27.01 10.00
C ARG A 126 -14.13 28.06 10.81
N SER A 127 -12.79 27.99 10.85
CA SER A 127 -11.95 29.01 11.49
C SER A 127 -11.82 30.31 10.69
N GLY A 128 -12.36 30.36 9.48
CA GLY A 128 -12.27 31.52 8.61
C GLY A 128 -10.93 31.70 7.90
N LYS A 129 -9.98 30.77 8.02
CA LYS A 129 -8.65 30.86 7.36
C LYS A 129 -8.76 30.95 5.84
N LEU A 130 -9.82 30.41 5.23
CA LEU A 130 -10.07 30.49 3.80
C LEU A 130 -10.96 31.66 3.37
N ASN A 131 -11.49 32.47 4.30
CA ASN A 131 -12.44 33.55 4.00
C ASN A 131 -11.92 34.56 2.98
N SER A 132 -10.65 34.98 3.11
CA SER A 132 -10.03 35.92 2.16
C SER A 132 -9.98 35.35 0.74
N HIS A 133 -9.63 34.07 0.61
CA HIS A 133 -9.56 33.38 -0.69
C HIS A 133 -10.94 33.17 -1.31
N ILE A 134 -11.95 32.83 -0.50
CA ILE A 134 -13.34 32.76 -0.93
C ILE A 134 -13.76 34.10 -1.56
N ASN A 135 -13.51 35.21 -0.86
CA ASN A 135 -13.84 36.56 -1.35
C ASN A 135 -13.06 36.91 -2.64
N ILE A 136 -11.77 36.57 -2.73
CA ILE A 136 -10.97 36.79 -3.94
C ILE A 136 -11.60 36.05 -5.11
N PHE A 137 -11.84 34.74 -4.99
CA PHE A 137 -12.35 33.91 -6.09
C PHE A 137 -13.78 34.29 -6.50
N LEU A 138 -14.64 34.73 -5.56
CA LEU A 138 -15.97 35.23 -5.89
C LEU A 138 -15.90 36.55 -6.65
N LYS A 139 -15.06 37.49 -6.24
CA LYS A 139 -14.88 38.80 -6.91
C LYS A 139 -14.21 38.65 -8.29
N THR A 140 -13.32 37.70 -8.44
CA THR A 140 -12.56 37.44 -9.67
C THR A 140 -13.08 36.23 -10.45
N THR A 141 -14.34 35.87 -10.28
CA THR A 141 -14.98 34.72 -10.92
C THR A 141 -14.77 34.67 -12.44
N HIS A 142 -14.76 35.82 -13.10
CA HIS A 142 -14.52 35.91 -14.53
C HIS A 142 -13.13 35.37 -14.93
N LEU A 143 -12.08 35.62 -14.13
CA LEU A 143 -10.74 35.09 -14.37
C LEU A 143 -10.71 33.56 -14.13
N VAL A 144 -11.38 33.08 -13.09
CA VAL A 144 -11.50 31.63 -12.83
C VAL A 144 -12.20 30.93 -14.02
N ARG A 145 -13.31 31.48 -14.54
CA ARG A 145 -13.99 30.94 -15.74
C ARG A 145 -13.08 30.95 -16.96
N GLN A 146 -12.34 32.03 -17.16
CA GLN A 146 -11.38 32.15 -18.28
C GLN A 146 -10.32 31.05 -18.20
N VAL A 147 -9.74 30.77 -17.03
CA VAL A 147 -8.79 29.68 -16.84
C VAL A 147 -9.40 28.32 -17.16
N TYR A 148 -10.61 28.01 -16.67
CA TYR A 148 -11.30 26.76 -17.00
C TYR A 148 -11.48 26.61 -18.53
N LYS A 149 -11.90 27.65 -19.21
CA LYS A 149 -12.08 27.63 -20.67
C LYS A 149 -10.77 27.46 -21.43
N GLN A 150 -9.72 28.19 -21.04
CA GLN A 150 -8.41 28.16 -21.71
C GLN A 150 -7.68 26.83 -21.50
N VAL A 151 -7.65 26.33 -20.26
CA VAL A 151 -6.81 25.19 -19.85
C VAL A 151 -7.53 23.85 -20.06
N SER A 152 -8.74 23.71 -19.52
CA SER A 152 -9.46 22.43 -19.55
C SER A 152 -10.57 22.34 -20.58
N LYS A 153 -10.77 23.41 -21.39
CA LYS A 153 -11.85 23.53 -22.36
C LYS A 153 -13.25 23.42 -21.73
N ALA A 154 -13.35 23.56 -20.42
CA ALA A 154 -14.62 23.55 -19.69
C ALA A 154 -15.22 24.97 -19.72
N ASP A 155 -16.24 25.17 -20.53
CA ASP A 155 -16.99 26.44 -20.56
C ASP A 155 -17.94 26.49 -19.35
N ARG A 156 -17.87 27.57 -18.58
CA ARG A 156 -18.73 27.80 -17.42
C ARG A 156 -19.70 28.93 -17.75
N PRO A 157 -20.99 28.79 -17.39
CA PRO A 157 -21.98 29.86 -17.62
C PRO A 157 -21.54 31.19 -16.99
N GLU A 158 -22.02 32.31 -17.53
CA GLU A 158 -21.69 33.64 -17.02
C GLU A 158 -22.08 33.85 -15.56
N ASN A 159 -23.18 33.26 -15.15
CA ASN A 159 -23.69 33.28 -13.78
C ASN A 159 -23.16 32.15 -12.89
N TRP A 160 -22.14 31.41 -13.33
CA TRP A 160 -21.50 30.43 -12.48
C TRP A 160 -20.46 31.08 -11.56
N TYR A 161 -20.51 30.78 -10.28
CA TYR A 161 -19.52 31.17 -9.28
C TYR A 161 -18.78 29.94 -8.67
N PRO A 162 -17.49 30.08 -8.33
CA PRO A 162 -16.68 28.97 -7.83
C PRO A 162 -16.91 28.73 -6.32
N PHE A 163 -18.15 28.42 -5.95
CA PHE A 163 -18.53 28.12 -4.57
C PHE A 163 -19.69 27.11 -4.53
N GLN A 164 -19.68 26.24 -3.56
CA GLN A 164 -20.74 25.28 -3.27
C GLN A 164 -21.20 25.47 -1.83
N VAL A 165 -22.47 25.80 -1.65
CA VAL A 165 -23.07 26.03 -0.33
C VAL A 165 -23.50 24.71 0.30
N ILE A 166 -23.36 24.56 1.61
CA ILE A 166 -24.08 23.52 2.36
C ILE A 166 -25.52 23.98 2.49
N CYS A 167 -26.45 23.31 1.80
CA CYS A 167 -27.86 23.71 1.76
C CYS A 167 -28.45 23.79 3.16
N GLU A 168 -28.98 24.96 3.55
CA GLU A 168 -29.58 25.21 4.87
C GLU A 168 -30.79 24.31 5.17
N ASN A 169 -31.53 23.90 4.11
CA ASN A 169 -32.71 23.08 4.27
C ASN A 169 -32.39 21.56 4.36
N CYS A 170 -31.47 21.04 3.53
CA CYS A 170 -31.24 19.59 3.45
C CYS A 170 -29.82 19.12 3.78
N GLY A 171 -28.87 20.04 4.06
CA GLY A 171 -27.50 19.71 4.44
C GLY A 171 -26.56 19.24 3.32
N LYS A 172 -27.06 19.10 2.09
CA LYS A 172 -26.27 18.65 0.95
C LYS A 172 -25.41 19.77 0.37
N ILE A 173 -24.20 19.44 -0.04
CA ILE A 173 -23.28 20.36 -0.72
C ILE A 173 -23.16 20.05 -2.22
N ALA A 174 -23.32 18.80 -2.60
CA ALA A 174 -23.14 18.37 -3.99
C ALA A 174 -24.20 18.91 -4.96
N THR A 175 -25.37 19.28 -4.46
CA THR A 175 -26.53 19.68 -5.26
C THR A 175 -26.73 21.19 -5.34
N THR A 176 -25.89 21.99 -4.68
CA THR A 176 -26.01 23.44 -4.66
C THR A 176 -25.23 24.08 -5.80
N VAL A 177 -25.85 25.07 -6.42
CA VAL A 177 -25.26 25.90 -7.48
C VAL A 177 -25.41 27.35 -7.10
N VAL A 178 -24.30 28.08 -7.04
CA VAL A 178 -24.27 29.53 -6.80
C VAL A 178 -24.37 30.25 -8.14
N THR A 179 -25.32 31.19 -8.24
CA THR A 179 -25.62 31.91 -9.46
C THR A 179 -25.51 33.44 -9.33
N ASP A 180 -25.32 33.95 -8.14
CA ASP A 180 -25.11 35.39 -7.91
C ASP A 180 -24.25 35.64 -6.65
N TYR A 181 -23.61 36.81 -6.58
CA TYR A 181 -22.80 37.29 -5.46
C TYR A 181 -22.93 38.81 -5.33
N ASN A 182 -23.51 39.27 -4.22
CA ASN A 182 -23.75 40.69 -3.97
C ASN A 182 -22.58 41.45 -3.31
N GLY A 183 -21.45 40.78 -3.09
CA GLY A 183 -20.27 41.32 -2.39
C GLY A 183 -20.11 40.85 -0.97
N SER A 184 -21.15 40.30 -0.35
CA SER A 184 -21.16 39.74 1.01
C SER A 184 -21.80 38.35 1.08
N GLU A 185 -22.80 38.09 0.29
CA GLU A 185 -23.58 36.86 0.25
C GLU A 185 -23.65 36.28 -1.15
N VAL A 186 -23.80 34.97 -1.25
CA VAL A 186 -24.05 34.25 -2.50
C VAL A 186 -25.51 33.83 -2.59
N PHE A 187 -26.12 33.95 -3.78
CA PHE A 187 -27.42 33.35 -4.06
C PHE A 187 -27.23 31.95 -4.61
N TYR A 188 -27.87 30.98 -3.98
CA TYR A 188 -27.75 29.58 -4.41
C TYR A 188 -29.11 28.90 -4.58
N THR A 189 -29.10 27.85 -5.37
CA THR A 189 -30.21 26.91 -5.50
C THR A 189 -29.73 25.48 -5.31
N CYS A 190 -30.40 24.74 -4.43
CA CYS A 190 -30.19 23.30 -4.25
C CYS A 190 -30.96 22.54 -5.33
N GLN A 191 -30.32 22.37 -6.51
CA GLN A 191 -30.96 21.90 -7.74
C GLN A 191 -31.29 20.40 -7.67
N PRO A 192 -32.53 19.97 -8.03
CA PRO A 192 -32.93 18.57 -8.02
C PRO A 192 -32.07 17.66 -8.90
N ASN A 193 -31.58 18.19 -10.04
CA ASN A 193 -30.91 17.39 -11.08
C ASN A 193 -29.45 17.82 -11.34
N SER A 194 -28.75 18.42 -10.36
CA SER A 194 -27.36 18.85 -10.54
C SER A 194 -26.36 17.69 -10.58
N THR A 195 -26.72 16.55 -10.03
CA THR A 195 -25.91 15.32 -10.03
C THR A 195 -26.76 14.12 -10.42
N ASN A 196 -26.11 13.03 -10.86
CA ASN A 196 -26.78 11.79 -11.26
C ASN A 196 -26.94 10.79 -10.09
N TYR A 197 -26.39 11.06 -8.91
CA TYR A 197 -26.39 10.13 -7.78
C TYR A 197 -27.25 10.62 -6.60
N VAL A 198 -27.61 11.91 -6.55
CA VAL A 198 -28.47 12.48 -5.50
C VAL A 198 -29.25 13.68 -6.01
N GLN A 199 -30.45 13.87 -5.47
CA GLN A 199 -31.33 14.99 -5.79
C GLN A 199 -31.23 16.10 -4.76
N GLY A 200 -31.27 17.37 -5.19
CA GLY A 200 -31.43 18.53 -4.34
C GLY A 200 -32.90 18.71 -3.91
N CYS A 201 -33.11 19.58 -2.91
CA CYS A 201 -34.43 19.82 -2.31
C CYS A 201 -35.22 20.99 -2.93
N GLY A 202 -34.64 21.71 -3.90
CA GLY A 202 -35.27 22.88 -4.55
C GLY A 202 -35.14 24.20 -3.76
N HIS A 203 -34.56 24.18 -2.55
CA HIS A 203 -34.38 25.40 -1.73
C HIS A 203 -33.46 26.39 -2.42
N SER A 204 -33.78 27.69 -2.31
CA SER A 204 -32.96 28.81 -2.80
C SER A 204 -32.90 29.93 -1.78
N GLY A 205 -31.82 30.65 -1.72
CA GLY A 205 -31.66 31.76 -0.80
C GLY A 205 -30.30 32.44 -0.90
N TRP A 206 -30.18 33.55 -0.18
CA TRP A 206 -28.92 34.26 0.03
C TRP A 206 -28.26 33.76 1.32
N LEU A 207 -26.96 33.49 1.24
CA LEU A 207 -26.19 33.02 2.40
C LEU A 207 -24.75 33.56 2.34
N SER A 208 -24.19 33.90 3.51
CA SER A 208 -22.77 34.22 3.59
C SER A 208 -21.91 33.00 3.20
N PRO A 209 -20.95 33.12 2.27
CA PRO A 209 -20.07 32.01 1.88
C PRO A 209 -18.97 31.72 2.90
N LEU A 210 -18.89 32.46 3.97
CA LEU A 210 -17.78 32.46 4.93
C LEU A 210 -18.03 31.50 6.09
N ASN A 211 -16.95 31.24 6.86
CA ASN A 211 -16.96 30.51 8.14
C ASN A 211 -17.55 29.08 8.06
N GLY A 212 -17.37 28.41 6.94
CA GLY A 212 -17.73 27.00 6.80
C GLY A 212 -19.12 26.73 6.24
N ASN A 213 -19.85 27.75 5.74
CA ASN A 213 -21.16 27.57 5.10
C ASN A 213 -21.11 26.88 3.73
N GLY A 214 -19.93 26.55 3.25
CA GLY A 214 -19.70 25.85 1.99
C GLY A 214 -18.23 25.73 1.68
N LYS A 215 -17.92 25.38 0.44
CA LYS A 215 -16.54 25.19 -0.02
C LYS A 215 -16.33 25.68 -1.44
N LEU A 216 -15.08 25.95 -1.78
CA LEU A 216 -14.62 26.15 -3.15
C LEU A 216 -14.61 24.81 -3.91
N PRO A 217 -14.84 24.79 -5.24
CA PRO A 217 -14.59 23.61 -6.05
C PRO A 217 -13.14 23.15 -5.89
N TRP A 218 -12.89 21.86 -5.74
CA TRP A 218 -11.62 21.28 -5.30
C TRP A 218 -10.37 21.79 -6.07
N LYS A 219 -10.47 22.12 -7.39
CA LYS A 219 -9.34 22.68 -8.14
C LYS A 219 -9.01 24.12 -7.73
N VAL A 220 -9.99 24.90 -7.30
CA VAL A 220 -9.84 26.26 -6.76
C VAL A 220 -9.41 26.21 -5.30
N GLU A 221 -10.02 25.34 -4.53
CA GLU A 221 -9.69 25.06 -3.13
C GLU A 221 -8.23 24.63 -2.96
N TRP A 222 -7.74 23.80 -3.87
CA TRP A 222 -6.34 23.36 -3.87
C TRP A 222 -5.38 24.54 -3.88
N VAL A 223 -5.65 25.54 -4.72
CA VAL A 223 -4.85 26.78 -4.79
C VAL A 223 -4.97 27.62 -3.51
N ALA A 224 -6.16 27.73 -2.93
CA ALA A 224 -6.35 28.39 -1.65
C ALA A 224 -5.58 27.72 -0.51
N LYS A 225 -5.57 26.35 -0.48
CA LYS A 225 -4.77 25.58 0.48
C LYS A 225 -3.28 25.85 0.33
N TRP A 226 -2.76 25.87 -0.90
CA TRP A 226 -1.34 26.17 -1.14
C TRP A 226 -0.93 27.50 -0.53
N ASP A 227 -1.73 28.53 -0.75
CA ASP A 227 -1.42 29.86 -0.27
C ASP A 227 -1.54 29.99 1.25
N VAL A 228 -2.64 29.53 1.84
CA VAL A 228 -2.90 29.62 3.28
C VAL A 228 -1.89 28.81 4.09
N LEU A 229 -1.44 27.67 3.59
CA LEU A 229 -0.49 26.79 4.27
C LEU A 229 0.96 27.08 3.91
N GLY A 230 1.21 27.93 2.90
CA GLY A 230 2.54 28.26 2.40
C GLY A 230 3.20 27.06 1.70
N VAL A 231 2.43 26.22 1.01
CA VAL A 231 2.93 25.01 0.35
C VAL A 231 3.92 25.36 -0.75
N THR A 232 5.10 24.76 -0.72
CA THR A 232 6.17 24.95 -1.73
C THR A 232 6.39 23.71 -2.59
N ILE A 233 6.06 22.52 -2.07
CA ILE A 233 6.23 21.23 -2.77
C ILE A 233 4.98 20.38 -2.55
N GLU A 234 4.35 19.98 -3.65
CA GLU A 234 3.24 19.02 -3.64
C GLU A 234 3.23 18.21 -4.93
N MET A 235 3.55 16.95 -4.81
CA MET A 235 3.49 15.99 -5.91
C MET A 235 2.02 15.58 -6.15
N ALA A 236 1.72 15.05 -7.32
CA ALA A 236 0.38 14.50 -7.58
C ALA A 236 0.46 13.29 -8.50
N GLY A 237 -0.52 12.40 -8.38
CA GLY A 237 -0.68 11.27 -9.28
C GLY A 237 -0.80 11.74 -10.74
N LYS A 238 -0.40 10.89 -11.67
CA LYS A 238 -0.41 11.19 -13.11
C LYS A 238 -1.79 11.58 -13.66
N ASP A 239 -2.87 11.09 -13.04
CA ASP A 239 -4.25 11.40 -13.41
C ASP A 239 -4.60 12.89 -13.21
N HIS A 240 -3.98 13.54 -12.23
CA HIS A 240 -4.10 14.99 -12.03
C HIS A 240 -3.16 15.81 -12.92
N SER A 241 -2.10 15.19 -13.45
CA SER A 241 -0.99 15.84 -14.14
C SER A 241 -1.05 15.74 -15.66
N GLN A 242 -2.16 15.23 -16.22
CA GLN A 242 -2.38 15.19 -17.67
C GLN A 242 -2.57 16.62 -18.22
N LYS A 243 -2.18 16.83 -19.47
CA LYS A 243 -2.33 18.13 -20.16
C LYS A 243 -3.79 18.60 -20.13
N GLY A 244 -4.03 19.82 -19.63
CA GLY A 244 -5.37 20.36 -19.39
C GLY A 244 -6.07 19.75 -18.17
N GLY A 245 -5.39 18.94 -17.41
CA GLY A 245 -5.89 18.28 -16.21
C GLY A 245 -5.99 19.21 -15.00
N SER A 246 -6.22 18.60 -13.87
CA SER A 246 -6.53 19.35 -12.64
C SER A 246 -5.36 20.19 -12.14
N ARG A 247 -4.13 19.69 -12.28
CA ARG A 247 -2.93 20.42 -11.87
C ARG A 247 -2.67 21.62 -12.75
N ASP A 248 -2.85 21.49 -14.06
CA ASP A 248 -2.69 22.62 -14.99
C ASP A 248 -3.71 23.74 -14.71
N VAL A 249 -4.97 23.39 -14.40
CA VAL A 249 -6.01 24.35 -13.99
C VAL A 249 -5.61 25.05 -12.69
N ALA A 250 -5.20 24.30 -11.66
CA ALA A 250 -4.79 24.87 -10.39
C ALA A 250 -3.56 25.78 -10.55
N ASN A 251 -2.54 25.34 -11.31
CA ASN A 251 -1.35 26.16 -11.58
C ASN A 251 -1.71 27.47 -12.31
N ALA A 252 -2.65 27.42 -13.27
CA ALA A 252 -3.09 28.62 -13.99
C ALA A 252 -3.89 29.57 -13.08
N ILE A 253 -4.77 29.04 -12.21
CA ILE A 253 -5.50 29.84 -11.21
C ILE A 253 -4.50 30.51 -10.25
N CYS A 254 -3.50 29.76 -9.75
CA CYS A 254 -2.48 30.30 -8.87
C CYS A 254 -1.75 31.50 -9.51
N ARG A 255 -1.34 31.37 -10.78
CA ARG A 255 -0.62 32.44 -11.49
C ARG A 255 -1.50 33.63 -11.91
N GLN A 256 -2.72 33.35 -12.43
CA GLN A 256 -3.54 34.37 -13.07
C GLN A 256 -4.52 35.05 -12.13
N VAL A 257 -4.91 34.39 -11.03
CA VAL A 257 -5.90 34.92 -10.07
C VAL A 257 -5.23 35.37 -8.75
N LEU A 258 -4.30 34.56 -8.22
CA LEU A 258 -3.57 34.94 -7.01
C LEU A 258 -2.24 35.65 -7.28
N GLU A 259 -1.79 35.71 -8.55
CA GLU A 259 -0.50 36.28 -8.97
C GLU A 259 0.71 35.66 -8.22
N LYS A 260 0.62 34.36 -7.90
CA LYS A 260 1.64 33.60 -7.15
C LYS A 260 2.21 32.45 -7.97
N GLN A 261 3.40 31.98 -7.58
CA GLN A 261 3.98 30.78 -8.17
C GLN A 261 3.37 29.53 -7.51
N PRO A 262 2.93 28.54 -8.31
CA PRO A 262 2.45 27.28 -7.78
C PRO A 262 3.60 26.49 -7.15
N PRO A 263 3.30 25.56 -6.21
CA PRO A 263 4.28 24.66 -5.62
C PRO A 263 5.03 23.82 -6.67
N PHE A 264 6.27 23.47 -6.38
CA PHE A 264 7.01 22.47 -7.16
C PHE A 264 6.21 21.19 -7.29
N HIS A 265 6.22 20.63 -8.49
CA HIS A 265 5.45 19.44 -8.82
C HIS A 265 6.18 18.54 -9.79
N SER A 266 6.12 17.24 -9.53
CA SER A 266 6.42 16.20 -10.52
C SER A 266 5.39 15.07 -10.38
N PRO A 267 4.84 14.56 -11.50
CA PRO A 267 3.87 13.48 -11.44
C PRO A 267 4.51 12.18 -10.93
N TYR A 268 3.71 11.38 -10.22
CA TYR A 268 4.06 10.01 -9.91
C TYR A 268 3.05 9.02 -10.48
N GLU A 269 3.55 7.83 -10.82
CA GLU A 269 2.76 6.74 -11.38
C GLU A 269 2.03 5.94 -10.29
N PHE A 270 1.05 5.15 -10.73
CA PHE A 270 0.27 4.32 -9.83
C PHE A 270 1.08 3.14 -9.27
N ILE A 271 0.63 2.66 -8.11
CA ILE A 271 0.84 1.28 -7.70
C ILE A 271 -0.42 0.49 -8.07
N LEU A 272 -0.21 -0.62 -8.75
CA LEU A 272 -1.25 -1.58 -9.12
C LEU A 272 -1.06 -2.82 -8.25
N VAL A 273 -2.16 -3.43 -7.84
CA VAL A 273 -2.14 -4.74 -7.20
C VAL A 273 -2.80 -5.72 -8.16
N ASN A 274 -2.08 -6.81 -8.51
CA ASN A 274 -2.49 -7.78 -9.53
C ASN A 274 -2.91 -7.10 -10.86
N GLY A 275 -2.18 -6.08 -11.28
CA GLY A 275 -2.44 -5.34 -12.52
C GLY A 275 -3.68 -4.44 -12.50
N THR A 276 -4.40 -4.33 -11.39
CA THR A 276 -5.66 -3.60 -11.30
C THR A 276 -5.48 -2.22 -10.64
N LYS A 277 -6.07 -1.17 -11.26
CA LYS A 277 -6.19 0.16 -10.63
C LYS A 277 -7.26 0.12 -9.53
N MET A 278 -6.94 0.66 -8.37
CA MET A 278 -7.78 0.64 -7.17
C MET A 278 -8.64 1.90 -7.02
N SER A 279 -9.73 1.79 -6.23
CA SER A 279 -10.63 2.92 -5.93
C SER A 279 -11.23 2.77 -4.53
N SER A 280 -10.91 3.70 -3.62
CA SER A 280 -11.45 3.73 -2.24
C SER A 280 -12.97 3.92 -2.20
N SER A 281 -13.52 4.87 -2.98
CA SER A 281 -14.96 5.15 -3.00
C SER A 281 -15.80 3.98 -3.53
N LYS A 282 -15.22 3.17 -4.42
CA LYS A 282 -15.90 1.98 -4.97
C LYS A 282 -15.62 0.71 -4.17
N GLY A 283 -14.67 0.73 -3.20
CA GLY A 283 -14.24 -0.46 -2.47
C GLY A 283 -13.60 -1.52 -3.38
N VAL A 284 -12.75 -1.09 -4.33
CA VAL A 284 -12.08 -1.98 -5.29
C VAL A 284 -10.57 -1.95 -5.05
N GLY A 285 -9.97 -3.13 -4.96
CA GLY A 285 -8.53 -3.35 -4.77
C GLY A 285 -8.14 -3.53 -3.30
N SER A 286 -6.85 -3.77 -3.06
CA SER A 286 -6.31 -3.96 -1.71
C SER A 286 -6.26 -2.63 -0.95
N SER A 287 -6.72 -2.65 0.29
CA SER A 287 -6.57 -1.51 1.20
C SER A 287 -5.10 -1.31 1.59
N ALA A 288 -4.77 -0.10 2.01
CA ALA A 288 -3.45 0.19 2.55
C ALA A 288 -3.16 -0.68 3.80
N ARG A 289 -4.20 -0.95 4.61
CA ARG A 289 -4.12 -1.81 5.80
C ARG A 289 -3.77 -3.26 5.45
N GLU A 290 -4.40 -3.85 4.43
CA GLU A 290 -4.10 -5.23 4.01
C GLU A 290 -2.64 -5.40 3.62
N ILE A 291 -2.09 -4.47 2.84
CA ILE A 291 -0.68 -4.54 2.44
C ILE A 291 0.28 -4.19 3.59
N ALA A 292 -0.11 -3.28 4.50
CA ALA A 292 0.65 -3.01 5.72
C ALA A 292 0.68 -4.21 6.69
N ASN A 293 -0.38 -5.02 6.72
CA ASN A 293 -0.42 -6.24 7.51
C ASN A 293 0.45 -7.36 6.89
N LEU A 294 0.67 -7.32 5.57
CA LEU A 294 1.49 -8.30 4.86
C LEU A 294 2.98 -8.01 4.97
N LEU A 295 3.40 -6.75 4.83
CA LEU A 295 4.81 -6.39 4.71
C LEU A 295 5.32 -5.65 5.95
N PRO A 296 6.51 -6.00 6.48
CA PRO A 296 7.22 -5.17 7.43
C PRO A 296 7.33 -3.72 6.95
N PRO A 297 7.35 -2.72 7.85
CA PRO A 297 7.23 -1.32 7.46
C PRO A 297 8.37 -0.85 6.55
N GLU A 298 9.61 -1.29 6.80
CA GLU A 298 10.76 -0.96 5.95
C GLU A 298 10.63 -1.56 4.54
N LEU A 299 10.09 -2.78 4.42
CA LEU A 299 9.85 -3.40 3.11
C LEU A 299 8.70 -2.73 2.37
N LEU A 300 7.65 -2.31 3.06
CA LEU A 300 6.56 -1.57 2.43
C LEU A 300 7.04 -0.21 1.91
N ARG A 301 7.87 0.52 2.69
CA ARG A 301 8.54 1.74 2.23
C ARG A 301 9.45 1.43 1.04
N PHE A 302 10.29 0.40 1.13
CA PHE A 302 11.20 -0.01 0.07
C PHE A 302 10.46 -0.34 -1.24
N LEU A 303 9.36 -1.08 -1.17
CA LEU A 303 8.49 -1.36 -2.33
C LEU A 303 8.08 -0.07 -3.05
N MET A 304 7.75 1.00 -2.30
CA MET A 304 7.31 2.28 -2.85
C MET A 304 8.46 3.12 -3.44
N LEU A 305 9.69 2.93 -2.96
CA LEU A 305 10.84 3.80 -3.21
C LEU A 305 11.88 3.22 -4.18
N ARG A 306 11.96 1.89 -4.31
CA ARG A 306 12.99 1.22 -5.14
C ARG A 306 12.91 1.56 -6.63
N THR A 307 11.80 2.14 -7.06
CA THR A 307 11.61 2.63 -8.43
C THR A 307 11.43 4.13 -8.45
N GLN A 308 11.79 4.77 -9.57
CA GLN A 308 11.56 6.21 -9.78
C GLN A 308 10.06 6.54 -9.63
N PRO A 309 9.67 7.73 -9.11
CA PRO A 309 8.26 8.12 -8.98
C PRO A 309 7.45 7.97 -10.26
N ARG A 310 8.06 8.23 -11.43
CA ARG A 310 7.41 8.12 -12.75
C ARG A 310 7.30 6.69 -13.31
N THR A 311 7.71 5.67 -12.55
CA THR A 311 7.60 4.27 -12.96
C THR A 311 6.42 3.62 -12.27
N VAL A 312 5.57 2.91 -13.01
CA VAL A 312 4.47 2.10 -12.44
C VAL A 312 5.04 1.00 -11.57
N ILE A 313 4.48 0.83 -10.36
CA ILE A 313 4.73 -0.34 -9.54
C ILE A 313 3.57 -1.30 -9.76
N ASN A 314 3.86 -2.50 -10.22
CA ASN A 314 2.91 -3.60 -10.23
C ASN A 314 3.32 -4.61 -9.17
N PHE A 315 2.57 -4.66 -8.07
CA PHE A 315 2.81 -5.57 -6.96
C PHE A 315 1.76 -6.68 -6.97
N ALA A 316 2.17 -7.87 -7.39
CA ALA A 316 1.37 -9.08 -7.21
C ALA A 316 1.96 -9.82 -6.01
N PRO A 317 1.24 -10.02 -4.90
CA PRO A 317 1.77 -10.69 -3.70
C PRO A 317 1.82 -12.22 -3.87
N ASN A 318 2.29 -12.71 -5.03
CA ASN A 318 2.60 -14.12 -5.27
C ASN A 318 4.00 -14.47 -4.73
N TYR A 319 4.30 -15.76 -4.66
CA TYR A 319 5.55 -16.29 -4.12
C TYR A 319 6.80 -15.64 -4.73
N GLU A 320 6.86 -15.54 -6.05
CA GLU A 320 8.03 -15.00 -6.76
C GLU A 320 8.26 -13.52 -6.42
N THR A 321 7.19 -12.72 -6.45
CA THR A 321 7.30 -11.28 -6.22
C THR A 321 7.63 -10.94 -4.78
N ILE A 322 7.00 -11.63 -3.81
CA ILE A 322 7.25 -11.34 -2.40
C ILE A 322 8.65 -11.81 -1.97
N THR A 323 9.06 -13.01 -2.35
CA THR A 323 10.41 -13.52 -2.01
C THR A 323 11.51 -12.69 -2.65
N ARG A 324 11.29 -12.19 -3.89
CA ARG A 324 12.21 -11.28 -4.55
C ARG A 324 12.30 -9.94 -3.83
N LEU A 325 11.19 -9.38 -3.34
CA LEU A 325 11.19 -8.12 -2.60
C LEU A 325 12.07 -8.20 -1.35
N PHE A 326 11.93 -9.27 -0.56
CA PHE A 326 12.77 -9.51 0.62
C PHE A 326 14.25 -9.69 0.23
N ARG A 327 14.53 -10.49 -0.79
CA ARG A 327 15.91 -10.74 -1.27
C ARG A 327 16.59 -9.47 -1.78
N ASP A 328 15.87 -8.64 -2.55
CA ASP A 328 16.40 -7.37 -3.05
C ASP A 328 16.78 -6.44 -1.88
N TYR A 329 15.92 -6.37 -0.85
CA TYR A 329 16.19 -5.60 0.36
C TYR A 329 17.39 -6.14 1.14
N ASP A 330 17.47 -7.46 1.35
CA ASP A 330 18.57 -8.12 2.06
C ASP A 330 19.91 -7.93 1.35
N THR A 331 19.89 -7.93 0.00
CA THR A 331 21.08 -7.64 -0.80
C THR A 331 21.62 -6.23 -0.53
N LEU A 332 20.74 -5.23 -0.35
CA LEU A 332 21.16 -3.87 -0.03
C LEU A 332 21.68 -3.77 1.42
N ILE A 333 21.08 -4.47 2.38
CA ILE A 333 21.59 -4.57 3.76
C ILE A 333 23.01 -5.12 3.75
N SER A 334 23.23 -6.25 3.06
CA SER A 334 24.57 -6.88 2.99
C SER A 334 25.60 -5.98 2.28
N LYS A 335 25.20 -5.25 1.24
CA LYS A 335 26.08 -4.27 0.58
C LYS A 335 26.47 -3.14 1.53
N TYR A 336 25.50 -2.60 2.27
CA TYR A 336 25.74 -1.53 3.24
C TYR A 336 26.63 -2.00 4.40
N GLU A 337 26.46 -3.25 4.87
CA GLU A 337 27.30 -3.83 5.92
C GLU A 337 28.77 -3.91 5.51
N VAL A 338 29.03 -4.29 4.26
CA VAL A 338 30.40 -4.37 3.71
C VAL A 338 31.01 -2.99 3.49
N ASN A 339 30.23 -2.03 3.00
CA ASN A 339 30.67 -0.65 2.80
C ASN A 339 29.54 0.33 3.19
N PRO A 340 29.59 0.94 4.40
CA PRO A 340 28.54 1.81 4.91
C PRO A 340 28.52 3.22 4.27
N GLU A 341 28.92 3.34 3.01
CA GLU A 341 28.80 4.56 2.22
C GLU A 341 27.43 4.60 1.50
N LEU A 342 26.68 5.68 1.68
CA LEU A 342 25.38 5.88 1.04
C LEU A 342 25.54 6.24 -0.45
N THR A 343 25.74 5.22 -1.27
CA THR A 343 25.73 5.36 -2.73
C THR A 343 24.30 5.59 -3.25
N GLU A 344 24.14 6.01 -4.50
CA GLU A 344 22.80 6.21 -5.12
C GLU A 344 21.92 4.96 -5.02
N GLU A 345 22.50 3.77 -5.15
CA GLU A 345 21.79 2.49 -5.01
C GLU A 345 21.24 2.29 -3.58
N LEU A 346 22.03 2.66 -2.57
CA LEU A 346 21.68 2.49 -1.16
C LEU A 346 20.72 3.56 -0.62
N MET A 347 20.46 4.63 -1.36
CA MET A 347 19.51 5.67 -0.92
C MET A 347 18.09 5.16 -0.78
N SER A 348 17.66 4.18 -1.58
CA SER A 348 16.35 3.54 -1.42
C SER A 348 16.26 2.73 -0.12
N LEU A 349 17.35 2.09 0.31
CA LEU A 349 17.45 1.42 1.60
C LEU A 349 17.42 2.43 2.76
N PHE A 350 18.19 3.51 2.66
CA PHE A 350 18.25 4.57 3.67
C PHE A 350 16.88 5.22 3.91
N TYR A 351 16.16 5.63 2.84
CA TYR A 351 14.83 6.21 2.97
C TYR A 351 13.72 5.20 3.29
N ALA A 352 14.00 3.91 3.13
CA ALA A 352 13.09 2.85 3.60
C ALA A 352 13.15 2.64 5.12
N GLN A 353 14.24 3.04 5.79
CA GLN A 353 14.33 2.96 7.25
C GLN A 353 13.28 3.85 7.92
N LEU A 354 12.81 3.46 9.11
CA LEU A 354 11.88 4.26 9.91
C LEU A 354 12.58 5.43 10.62
N GLY A 355 13.89 5.35 10.81
CA GLY A 355 14.74 6.39 11.39
C GLY A 355 15.71 6.98 10.38
N ASP A 356 16.66 7.77 10.88
CA ASP A 356 17.68 8.49 10.09
C ASP A 356 18.98 7.68 9.90
N GLU A 357 18.99 6.39 10.27
CA GLU A 357 20.15 5.50 10.15
C GLU A 357 19.74 4.15 9.55
N VAL A 358 20.64 3.56 8.74
CA VAL A 358 20.45 2.19 8.24
C VAL A 358 20.83 1.21 9.36
N LYS A 359 19.87 0.41 9.79
CA LYS A 359 20.07 -0.66 10.78
C LYS A 359 20.40 -1.96 10.05
N VAL A 360 21.63 -2.43 10.26
CA VAL A 360 22.07 -3.73 9.74
C VAL A 360 21.54 -4.84 10.63
N PHE A 361 21.17 -5.95 10.02
CA PHE A 361 20.73 -7.18 10.67
C PHE A 361 21.22 -8.39 9.87
N GLN A 362 21.27 -9.55 10.49
CA GLN A 362 21.59 -10.80 9.81
C GLN A 362 20.36 -11.29 9.05
N PRO A 363 20.36 -11.28 7.70
CA PRO A 363 19.21 -11.74 6.91
C PRO A 363 18.97 -13.23 7.08
N PHE A 364 17.70 -13.61 7.27
CA PHE A 364 17.25 -15.00 7.14
C PHE A 364 16.34 -15.10 5.92
N ASP A 365 16.63 -16.04 5.02
CA ASP A 365 15.95 -16.13 3.75
C ASP A 365 14.43 -16.34 3.90
N TYR A 366 13.66 -15.44 3.30
CA TYR A 366 12.19 -15.43 3.41
C TYR A 366 11.53 -16.66 2.78
N SER A 367 12.09 -17.17 1.68
CA SER A 367 11.59 -18.39 1.04
C SER A 367 11.79 -19.63 1.92
N THR A 368 12.88 -19.63 2.68
CA THR A 368 13.15 -20.67 3.68
C THR A 368 12.13 -20.57 4.83
N LEU A 369 11.81 -19.37 5.33
CA LEU A 369 10.78 -19.20 6.37
C LEU A 369 9.42 -19.73 5.89
N ILE A 370 8.99 -19.37 4.67
CA ILE A 370 7.75 -19.89 4.08
C ILE A 370 7.74 -21.42 4.07
N SER A 371 8.85 -22.04 3.72
CA SER A 371 8.95 -23.50 3.67
C SER A 371 8.90 -24.13 5.05
N LEU A 372 9.62 -23.56 6.01
CA LEU A 372 9.71 -24.07 7.38
C LEU A 372 8.40 -23.95 8.15
N LEU A 373 7.68 -22.84 7.98
CA LEU A 373 6.38 -22.60 8.61
C LEU A 373 5.31 -23.64 8.23
N GLN A 374 5.49 -24.33 7.12
CA GLN A 374 4.55 -25.35 6.66
C GLN A 374 4.90 -26.76 7.17
N ILE A 375 5.97 -26.91 7.95
CA ILE A 375 6.37 -28.20 8.53
C ILE A 375 5.65 -28.37 9.87
N PRO A 376 4.79 -29.39 10.03
CA PRO A 376 4.04 -29.59 11.25
C PRO A 376 4.98 -29.83 12.45
N ARG A 377 4.62 -29.22 13.59
CA ARG A 377 5.33 -29.37 14.89
C ARG A 377 6.75 -28.81 14.93
N LEU A 378 7.23 -28.15 13.87
CA LEU A 378 8.53 -27.51 13.88
C LEU A 378 8.48 -26.26 14.78
N ASN A 379 9.44 -26.14 15.70
CA ASN A 379 9.67 -24.88 16.39
C ASN A 379 10.49 -23.96 15.49
N ILE A 380 9.82 -23.02 14.83
CA ILE A 380 10.45 -22.12 13.86
C ILE A 380 11.56 -21.26 14.49
N GLN A 381 11.43 -20.86 15.76
CA GLN A 381 12.43 -20.05 16.45
C GLN A 381 13.73 -20.81 16.66
N ASP A 382 13.63 -22.06 17.13
CA ASP A 382 14.80 -22.91 17.34
C ASP A 382 15.50 -23.19 16.00
N GLU A 383 14.74 -23.43 14.95
CA GLU A 383 15.26 -23.71 13.62
C GLU A 383 16.00 -22.51 13.01
N VAL A 384 15.45 -21.31 13.17
CA VAL A 384 16.11 -20.06 12.72
C VAL A 384 17.43 -19.88 13.48
N VAL A 385 17.46 -20.09 14.78
CA VAL A 385 18.69 -19.99 15.58
C VAL A 385 19.74 -21.01 15.12
N GLN A 386 19.35 -22.26 14.88
CA GLN A 386 20.27 -23.30 14.42
C GLN A 386 20.88 -23.03 13.04
N ARG A 387 20.10 -22.44 12.13
CA ARG A 387 20.55 -22.12 10.77
C ARG A 387 21.26 -20.78 10.63
N SER A 388 21.19 -19.93 11.64
CA SER A 388 21.88 -18.66 11.63
C SER A 388 23.39 -18.87 11.77
N ALA A 389 24.17 -18.19 10.90
CA ALA A 389 25.63 -18.33 10.88
C ALA A 389 26.30 -17.82 12.18
N ASN A 390 25.67 -16.86 12.85
CA ASN A 390 26.12 -16.26 14.10
C ASN A 390 24.98 -16.21 15.12
N SER A 391 25.30 -15.94 16.38
CA SER A 391 24.30 -15.67 17.41
C SER A 391 23.45 -14.45 17.03
N LEU A 392 22.14 -14.60 17.02
CA LEU A 392 21.21 -13.52 16.69
C LEU A 392 21.17 -12.49 17.81
N THR A 393 21.34 -11.22 17.45
CA THR A 393 21.10 -10.10 18.36
C THR A 393 19.58 -9.96 18.65
N LYS A 394 19.22 -9.13 19.63
CA LYS A 394 17.79 -8.81 19.87
C LYS A 394 17.13 -8.16 18.67
N TYR A 395 17.88 -7.38 17.89
CA TYR A 395 17.36 -6.75 16.69
C TYR A 395 17.16 -7.76 15.55
N ASP A 396 18.10 -8.71 15.37
CA ASP A 396 17.92 -9.81 14.41
C ASP A 396 16.67 -10.63 14.73
N GLN A 397 16.47 -10.99 16.01
CA GLN A 397 15.29 -11.70 16.48
C GLN A 397 14.00 -10.91 16.18
N PHE A 398 14.00 -9.60 16.40
CA PHE A 398 12.87 -8.73 16.07
C PHE A 398 12.55 -8.77 14.57
N ILE A 399 13.56 -8.64 13.70
CA ILE A 399 13.38 -8.71 12.25
C ILE A 399 12.89 -10.09 11.80
N VAL A 400 13.44 -11.16 12.37
CA VAL A 400 12.99 -12.53 12.08
C VAL A 400 11.51 -12.70 12.45
N ASN A 401 11.09 -12.20 13.62
CA ASN A 401 9.70 -12.28 14.06
C ASN A 401 8.75 -11.53 13.13
N GLN A 402 9.14 -10.35 12.66
CA GLN A 402 8.35 -9.62 11.64
C GLN A 402 8.24 -10.41 10.33
N ARG A 403 9.31 -11.07 9.90
CA ARG A 403 9.31 -11.90 8.69
C ARG A 403 8.47 -13.17 8.84
N ILE A 404 8.50 -13.80 10.01
CA ILE A 404 7.64 -14.94 10.34
C ILE A 404 6.17 -14.51 10.24
N ALA A 405 5.78 -13.42 10.91
CA ALA A 405 4.41 -12.90 10.85
C ALA A 405 3.97 -12.54 9.43
N SER A 406 4.88 -11.95 8.63
CA SER A 406 4.63 -11.68 7.21
C SER A 406 4.42 -12.97 6.40
N ALA A 407 5.25 -14.00 6.64
CA ALA A 407 5.16 -15.28 5.92
C ALA A 407 3.90 -16.07 6.30
N GLU A 408 3.51 -16.06 7.58
CA GLU A 408 2.25 -16.64 8.06
C GLU A 408 1.06 -15.96 7.39
N ARG A 409 1.03 -14.62 7.36
CA ARG A 409 -0.01 -13.84 6.70
C ARG A 409 -0.06 -14.12 5.19
N TRP A 410 1.11 -14.22 4.55
CA TRP A 410 1.19 -14.55 3.14
C TRP A 410 0.62 -15.94 2.83
N LEU A 411 0.96 -16.94 3.65
CA LEU A 411 0.44 -18.31 3.53
C LEU A 411 -1.08 -18.37 3.74
N GLU A 412 -1.62 -17.56 4.66
CA GLU A 412 -3.06 -17.53 4.96
C GLU A 412 -3.87 -16.86 3.85
N ASP A 413 -3.45 -15.65 3.41
CA ASP A 413 -4.29 -14.76 2.63
C ASP A 413 -3.95 -14.74 1.12
N TYR A 414 -2.73 -15.14 0.71
CA TYR A 414 -2.23 -14.90 -0.64
C TYR A 414 -1.67 -16.14 -1.35
N ALA A 415 -1.24 -17.16 -0.61
CA ALA A 415 -0.67 -18.35 -1.21
C ALA A 415 -1.74 -19.19 -1.91
N ASP A 416 -1.48 -19.53 -3.18
CA ASP A 416 -2.31 -20.49 -3.91
C ASP A 416 -2.13 -21.91 -3.33
N GLU A 417 -3.09 -22.81 -3.55
CA GLU A 417 -3.00 -24.20 -3.09
C GLU A 417 -1.77 -24.94 -3.65
N GLU A 418 -1.28 -24.52 -4.81
CA GLU A 418 -0.04 -25.06 -5.37
C GLU A 418 1.21 -24.57 -4.64
N GLU A 419 1.17 -23.43 -3.99
CA GLU A 419 2.25 -22.83 -3.22
C GLU A 419 2.29 -23.36 -1.78
N LYS A 420 1.16 -23.87 -1.26
CA LYS A 420 1.07 -24.44 0.09
C LYS A 420 1.62 -25.85 0.13
N LEU A 421 2.46 -26.15 1.10
CA LEU A 421 2.97 -27.48 1.37
C LEU A 421 2.00 -28.20 2.32
N VAL A 422 1.27 -29.18 1.85
CA VAL A 422 0.44 -30.06 2.70
C VAL A 422 1.16 -31.38 2.89
N LEU A 423 1.59 -31.65 4.13
CA LEU A 423 2.22 -32.90 4.50
C LEU A 423 1.14 -33.92 4.91
N TYR A 424 1.07 -35.03 4.18
CA TYR A 424 0.09 -36.08 4.44
C TYR A 424 0.61 -37.02 5.54
N LEU A 425 0.25 -36.75 6.81
CA LEU A 425 0.75 -37.54 7.93
C LEU A 425 -0.04 -38.83 8.19
N GLU A 426 -1.34 -38.85 7.89
CA GLU A 426 -2.23 -39.95 8.26
C GLU A 426 -2.44 -41.00 7.15
N GLN A 427 -2.36 -40.60 5.89
CA GLN A 427 -2.61 -41.47 4.74
C GLN A 427 -1.65 -41.23 3.59
N VAL A 428 -1.45 -42.22 2.75
CA VAL A 428 -0.68 -42.06 1.52
C VAL A 428 -1.46 -41.14 0.57
N PRO A 429 -0.84 -40.10 -0.02
CA PRO A 429 -1.50 -39.20 -0.96
C PRO A 429 -2.04 -39.91 -2.21
N GLU A 430 -3.14 -39.41 -2.75
CA GLU A 430 -3.81 -40.01 -3.92
C GLU A 430 -2.87 -40.18 -5.13
N LYS A 431 -2.07 -39.14 -5.44
CA LYS A 431 -1.15 -39.17 -6.59
C LYS A 431 -0.02 -40.20 -6.45
N ALA A 432 0.27 -40.70 -5.24
CA ALA A 432 1.23 -41.77 -5.03
C ALA A 432 0.77 -43.10 -5.63
N HIS A 433 -0.52 -43.29 -5.96
CA HIS A 433 -1.03 -44.46 -6.69
C HIS A 433 -0.66 -44.49 -8.18
N GLY A 434 -0.09 -43.42 -8.71
CA GLY A 434 0.32 -43.30 -10.11
C GLY A 434 1.83 -43.41 -10.37
N LEU A 435 2.60 -43.99 -9.45
CA LEU A 435 4.05 -44.16 -9.59
C LEU A 435 4.38 -45.24 -10.63
N THR A 436 5.49 -45.05 -11.35
CA THR A 436 6.01 -46.08 -12.28
C THR A 436 6.72 -47.19 -11.50
N SER A 437 6.89 -48.36 -12.12
CA SER A 437 7.62 -49.49 -11.48
C SER A 437 9.03 -49.11 -11.04
N GLU A 438 9.71 -48.25 -11.81
CA GLU A 438 11.06 -47.76 -11.49
C GLU A 438 11.01 -46.84 -10.24
N GLN A 439 10.01 -45.99 -10.13
CA GLN A 439 9.78 -45.12 -8.99
C GLN A 439 9.46 -45.93 -7.71
N VAL A 440 8.65 -46.99 -7.84
CA VAL A 440 8.31 -47.87 -6.73
C VAL A 440 9.57 -48.62 -6.25
N THR A 441 10.37 -49.14 -7.18
CA THR A 441 11.66 -49.78 -6.84
C THR A 441 12.60 -48.83 -6.12
N TYR A 442 12.64 -47.56 -6.56
CA TYR A 442 13.41 -46.51 -5.89
C TYR A 442 12.92 -46.26 -4.48
N ILE A 443 11.59 -46.08 -4.26
CA ILE A 443 10.99 -45.88 -2.96
C ILE A 443 11.32 -47.03 -2.01
N GLN A 444 11.19 -48.28 -2.48
CA GLN A 444 11.53 -49.47 -1.67
C GLN A 444 13.01 -49.47 -1.26
N LYS A 445 13.90 -49.26 -2.22
CA LYS A 445 15.34 -49.25 -1.96
C LYS A 445 15.77 -48.10 -1.04
N LEU A 446 15.14 -46.93 -1.20
CA LEU A 446 15.39 -45.80 -0.32
C LEU A 446 14.97 -46.09 1.12
N ALA A 447 13.84 -46.77 1.35
CA ALA A 447 13.41 -47.17 2.69
C ALA A 447 14.49 -48.03 3.37
N GLU A 448 15.03 -49.04 2.67
CA GLU A 448 16.13 -49.89 3.15
C GLU A 448 17.39 -49.07 3.50
N ASN A 449 17.80 -48.16 2.59
CA ASN A 449 19.00 -47.36 2.79
C ASN A 449 18.84 -46.37 3.97
N LEU A 450 17.64 -45.84 4.20
CA LEU A 450 17.36 -44.94 5.33
C LEU A 450 17.29 -45.64 6.69
N GLU A 451 17.05 -46.95 6.76
CA GLU A 451 17.08 -47.70 8.04
C GLU A 451 18.42 -47.56 8.76
N SER A 452 19.51 -47.51 8.04
CA SER A 452 20.86 -47.35 8.59
C SER A 452 21.34 -45.91 8.75
N ALA A 453 20.51 -44.91 8.31
CA ALA A 453 20.90 -43.51 8.33
C ALA A 453 21.14 -42.99 9.76
N THR A 454 22.35 -42.49 10.00
CA THR A 454 22.79 -41.89 11.26
C THR A 454 23.97 -40.96 10.96
N PRO A 455 23.96 -39.69 11.38
CA PRO A 455 22.84 -38.98 12.04
C PRO A 455 21.67 -38.72 11.11
N TRP A 456 20.46 -38.41 11.66
CA TRP A 456 19.27 -38.07 10.91
C TRP A 456 19.27 -36.56 10.60
N GLU A 457 20.17 -36.15 9.70
CA GLU A 457 20.47 -34.74 9.37
C GLU A 457 20.28 -34.46 7.89
N PRO A 458 19.95 -33.22 7.48
CA PRO A 458 19.60 -32.84 6.11
C PRO A 458 20.61 -33.29 5.06
N GLU A 459 21.91 -33.08 5.29
CA GLU A 459 23.00 -33.38 4.37
C GLU A 459 23.20 -34.90 4.19
N VAL A 460 23.13 -35.65 5.28
CA VAL A 460 23.24 -37.11 5.27
C VAL A 460 22.08 -37.72 4.51
N LEU A 461 20.86 -37.29 4.83
CA LEU A 461 19.64 -37.75 4.17
C LEU A 461 19.64 -37.39 2.68
N GLN A 462 20.01 -36.15 2.31
CA GLN A 462 20.11 -35.73 0.92
C GLN A 462 21.13 -36.57 0.14
N THR A 463 22.24 -36.92 0.78
CA THR A 463 23.27 -37.80 0.18
C THR A 463 22.73 -39.19 -0.06
N ILE A 464 22.02 -39.80 0.90
CA ILE A 464 21.41 -41.13 0.75
C ILE A 464 20.35 -41.11 -0.35
N ILE A 465 19.44 -40.12 -0.36
CA ILE A 465 18.41 -39.94 -1.37
C ILE A 465 19.05 -39.89 -2.78
N PHE A 466 20.13 -39.10 -2.94
CA PHE A 466 20.78 -38.92 -4.22
C PHE A 466 21.64 -40.15 -4.62
N SER A 467 22.32 -40.80 -3.66
CA SER A 467 23.10 -42.01 -3.94
C SER A 467 22.21 -43.18 -4.38
N THR A 468 21.02 -43.31 -3.80
CA THR A 468 20.03 -44.33 -4.23
C THR A 468 19.57 -44.12 -5.68
N THR A 469 19.49 -42.86 -6.18
CA THR A 469 19.20 -42.61 -7.61
C THR A 469 20.28 -43.18 -8.52
N LYS A 470 21.55 -43.05 -8.12
CA LYS A 470 22.68 -43.56 -8.86
C LYS A 470 22.75 -45.09 -8.81
N GLU A 471 22.51 -45.70 -7.66
CA GLU A 471 22.50 -47.14 -7.45
C GLU A 471 21.52 -47.85 -8.39
N LEU A 472 20.33 -47.25 -8.59
CA LEU A 472 19.27 -47.79 -9.45
C LEU A 472 19.26 -47.20 -10.87
N ASN A 473 20.18 -46.30 -11.17
CA ASN A 473 20.26 -45.59 -12.45
C ASN A 473 18.93 -44.93 -12.88
N ILE A 474 18.17 -44.43 -11.91
CA ILE A 474 16.93 -43.67 -12.13
C ILE A 474 17.26 -42.17 -12.28
N PRO A 475 16.62 -41.44 -13.21
CA PRO A 475 16.79 -39.99 -13.32
C PRO A 475 16.42 -39.30 -11.98
N PRO A 476 17.27 -38.41 -11.44
CA PRO A 476 16.97 -37.72 -10.18
C PRO A 476 15.61 -37.02 -10.16
N ALA A 477 15.19 -36.43 -11.29
CA ALA A 477 13.88 -35.78 -11.40
C ALA A 477 12.72 -36.74 -11.11
N ASP A 478 12.79 -37.99 -11.63
CA ASP A 478 11.74 -38.99 -11.44
C ASP A 478 11.74 -39.55 -10.02
N ALA A 479 12.94 -39.76 -9.43
CA ALA A 479 13.10 -40.19 -8.07
C ALA A 479 12.54 -39.15 -7.07
N PHE A 480 12.91 -37.88 -7.20
CA PHE A 480 12.38 -36.80 -6.35
C PHE A 480 10.89 -36.59 -6.55
N LYS A 481 10.39 -36.71 -7.78
CA LYS A 481 8.94 -36.67 -8.05
C LYS A 481 8.21 -37.75 -7.26
N ALA A 482 8.72 -38.97 -7.20
CA ALA A 482 8.11 -40.06 -6.43
C ALA A 482 8.01 -39.72 -4.94
N LEU A 483 9.07 -39.14 -4.34
CA LEU A 483 9.06 -38.70 -2.95
C LEU A 483 7.99 -37.63 -2.71
N TYR A 484 7.94 -36.60 -3.54
CA TYR A 484 6.97 -35.53 -3.36
C TYR A 484 5.53 -36.00 -3.57
N LEU A 485 5.26 -36.88 -4.52
CA LEU A 485 3.95 -37.50 -4.67
C LEU A 485 3.56 -38.33 -3.42
N GLY A 486 4.53 -39.01 -2.80
CA GLY A 486 4.30 -39.86 -1.64
C GLY A 486 4.12 -39.13 -0.31
N PHE A 487 4.61 -37.92 -0.18
CA PHE A 487 4.57 -37.17 1.09
C PHE A 487 3.70 -35.91 1.03
N ILE A 488 3.66 -35.21 -0.12
CA ILE A 488 3.01 -33.89 -0.24
C ILE A 488 2.02 -33.78 -1.42
N ASN A 489 1.76 -34.88 -2.12
CA ASN A 489 0.82 -34.94 -3.26
C ASN A 489 1.17 -34.02 -4.44
N LYS A 490 2.45 -33.63 -4.59
CA LYS A 490 2.95 -32.70 -5.61
C LYS A 490 4.11 -33.33 -6.40
N GLU A 491 4.36 -32.83 -7.60
CA GLU A 491 5.48 -33.30 -8.43
C GLU A 491 6.83 -32.69 -8.04
N LYS A 492 6.81 -31.56 -7.30
CA LYS A 492 7.98 -30.81 -6.85
C LYS A 492 7.79 -30.37 -5.40
N GLY A 493 8.90 -30.14 -4.69
CA GLY A 493 8.87 -29.71 -3.29
C GLY A 493 10.24 -29.17 -2.84
N PRO A 494 10.39 -28.88 -1.54
CA PRO A 494 11.65 -28.45 -0.93
C PRO A 494 12.70 -29.56 -1.01
N LYS A 495 13.97 -29.25 -0.67
CA LYS A 495 15.02 -30.30 -0.61
C LYS A 495 14.56 -31.47 0.24
N ALA A 496 14.49 -32.67 -0.35
CA ALA A 496 13.90 -33.86 0.30
C ALA A 496 14.65 -34.28 1.58
N GLY A 497 15.98 -34.17 1.61
CA GLY A 497 16.77 -34.42 2.81
C GLY A 497 16.42 -33.48 3.96
N GLY A 498 16.20 -32.19 3.64
CA GLY A 498 15.70 -31.21 4.60
C GLY A 498 14.29 -31.53 5.08
N LEU A 499 13.38 -31.87 4.18
CA LEU A 499 12.00 -32.24 4.55
C LEU A 499 11.99 -33.46 5.48
N PHE A 500 12.77 -34.51 5.17
CA PHE A 500 12.80 -35.73 5.96
C PHE A 500 13.45 -35.54 7.34
N SER A 501 14.43 -34.66 7.48
CA SER A 501 15.08 -34.41 8.78
C SER A 501 14.14 -33.84 9.82
N TYR A 502 13.04 -33.19 9.42
CA TYR A 502 11.99 -32.70 10.34
C TYR A 502 10.92 -33.73 10.67
N LEU A 503 10.96 -34.89 10.01
CA LEU A 503 10.01 -35.97 10.24
C LEU A 503 10.65 -37.06 11.08
N GLU A 504 9.85 -37.71 11.90
CA GLU A 504 10.29 -38.88 12.64
C GLU A 504 10.81 -39.96 11.67
N LYS A 505 12.00 -40.48 11.93
CA LYS A 505 12.62 -41.54 11.11
C LYS A 505 11.68 -42.70 10.87
N SER A 506 11.00 -43.16 11.91
CA SER A 506 9.99 -44.23 11.83
C SER A 506 8.85 -43.91 10.88
N PHE A 507 8.36 -42.66 10.91
CA PHE A 507 7.30 -42.22 10.00
C PHE A 507 7.76 -42.20 8.54
N VAL A 508 8.95 -41.68 8.25
CA VAL A 508 9.48 -41.63 6.88
C VAL A 508 9.61 -43.04 6.30
N ILE A 509 10.20 -43.96 7.07
CA ILE A 509 10.38 -45.35 6.65
C ILE A 509 9.03 -46.04 6.45
N SER A 510 8.12 -45.93 7.42
CA SER A 510 6.76 -46.51 7.33
C SER A 510 6.02 -45.98 6.08
N ARG A 511 6.06 -44.67 5.82
CA ARG A 511 5.42 -44.07 4.64
C ARG A 511 5.99 -44.60 3.32
N LEU A 512 7.31 -44.76 3.21
CA LEU A 512 7.94 -45.36 2.02
C LEU A 512 7.49 -46.82 1.82
N GLN A 513 7.38 -47.59 2.91
CA GLN A 513 6.87 -48.97 2.92
C GLN A 513 5.37 -49.02 2.56
N GLU A 514 4.53 -48.13 3.10
CA GLU A 514 3.11 -48.00 2.75
C GLU A 514 2.92 -47.73 1.25
N ILE A 515 3.73 -46.81 0.67
CA ILE A 515 3.70 -46.53 -0.76
C ILE A 515 4.06 -47.78 -1.56
N THR A 516 5.11 -48.51 -1.16
CA THR A 516 5.52 -49.76 -1.83
C THR A 516 4.41 -50.81 -1.78
N ALA A 517 3.71 -50.92 -0.64
CA ALA A 517 2.62 -51.88 -0.46
C ALA A 517 1.40 -51.64 -1.34
N LEU A 518 1.21 -50.42 -1.90
CA LEU A 518 0.15 -50.13 -2.87
C LEU A 518 0.34 -50.88 -4.20
N TYR A 519 1.53 -51.39 -4.47
CA TYR A 519 1.93 -51.97 -5.76
C TYR A 519 2.29 -53.47 -5.64
N LEU A 520 2.22 -54.03 -4.43
CA LEU A 520 2.36 -55.48 -4.18
C LEU A 520 0.99 -56.17 -4.17
#